data_7bc2dc1068df961a3841fe8bf833fdeb
#
_entry.id   7bc2dc1068df961a3841fe8bf833fdeb
#
_cell.length_a   1.000
_cell.length_b   1.000
_cell.length_c   1.000
_cell.angle_alpha   90.00
_cell.angle_beta   90.00
_cell.angle_gamma   90.00
#
_symmetry.space_group_name_H-M   'P 1'
#
loop_
_entity.id
_entity.type
_entity.pdbx_description
1 polymer ?
#
loop_
_entity_poly.entity_id
_entity_poly.type
_entity_poly.pdbx_seq_one_letter_code
_entity_poly.pdbx_strand_id
1 'polypeptide(L)'
;MYDVEWLYSLDKRLTLTRDHRIYDVQTIEHLIDENKLKYSLDSLAKFYLRKSKYEVELEQAVLYKFGKRAKVKENLWRLHANEVSEYAKEDALLTLQIYQKQQDRIKREEIESIVDFESRLIPVLFHMRKKGVRVDVDKAHSLYTELEKKQAEVQTMLNRLGGTEVNVWANASLKEAYDKNSIGYNYTAKGTPSFTASWLETQMDDVSQSILKVRKLDKIRNTFVKNMIIDKASNGRIYCGFNPMGTVTGRFSSQYPNLQQVPARDPELGPMIRSLFIPEEDCEWVCADYSQQEPRVLVHYASLKGMDTAIKVKDEFNKNDKTDFHQMVADMASIPRKQAKTINLGLFYGMGNKKLAAELGLDNDQAYELFNKYHDKVPFVKEMSRQVSNVASSRGYIKTLLGRKRRFDKWEPRDSWGERAYSLSEAHAQYPKQELKRAYTHTALNALIQGSSADITKAAMVKIYEAGLLDEIDLKLTVHDELDFSVEPLKQKCFDESLQIMKTCVDLKVPLKVDVEKGLNWGSIE
;
A
#
# COMPACT_ATOMS: atom_id res chain seq x y z
N MET A 1 -15.67 10.03 1.46
CA MET A 1 -16.29 8.90 0.72
C MET A 1 -17.53 8.35 1.42
N TYR A 2 -17.52 8.09 2.73
CA TYR A 2 -18.67 7.59 3.51
C TYR A 2 -19.92 8.49 3.39
N ASP A 3 -19.76 9.80 3.58
CA ASP A 3 -20.86 10.76 3.48
C ASP A 3 -21.50 10.78 2.07
N VAL A 4 -20.67 10.63 1.04
CA VAL A 4 -21.12 10.56 -0.37
C VAL A 4 -21.95 9.32 -0.62
N GLU A 5 -21.57 8.17 -0.07
CA GLU A 5 -22.34 6.92 -0.18
C GLU A 5 -23.72 7.05 0.45
N TRP A 6 -23.79 7.66 1.63
CA TRP A 6 -25.06 7.90 2.32
C TRP A 6 -25.94 8.89 1.57
N LEU A 7 -25.40 10.04 1.15
CA LEU A 7 -26.15 11.03 0.38
C LEU A 7 -26.71 10.43 -0.91
N TYR A 8 -25.91 9.65 -1.64
CA TYR A 8 -26.35 8.96 -2.84
C TYR A 8 -27.45 7.92 -2.57
N SER A 9 -27.37 7.20 -1.44
CA SER A 9 -28.41 6.21 -1.08
C SER A 9 -29.73 6.86 -0.69
N LEU A 10 -29.68 8.04 -0.09
CA LEU A 10 -30.86 8.81 0.33
C LEU A 10 -31.55 9.54 -0.83
N ASP A 11 -30.78 10.08 -1.75
CA ASP A 11 -31.29 10.80 -2.91
C ASP A 11 -30.53 10.44 -4.18
N LYS A 12 -31.11 9.55 -4.98
CA LYS A 12 -30.52 9.10 -6.25
C LYS A 12 -30.37 10.21 -7.29
N ARG A 13 -30.97 11.39 -7.08
CA ARG A 13 -30.77 12.58 -7.92
C ARG A 13 -29.40 13.22 -7.67
N LEU A 14 -28.75 12.93 -6.54
CA LEU A 14 -27.35 13.29 -6.27
C LEU A 14 -26.41 12.37 -7.07
N THR A 15 -26.53 12.39 -8.39
CA THR A 15 -25.60 11.67 -9.26
C THR A 15 -24.27 12.40 -9.26
N LEU A 16 -23.21 11.69 -8.86
CA LEU A 16 -21.85 12.17 -9.12
C LEU A 16 -21.59 12.07 -10.61
N THR A 17 -21.59 13.21 -11.30
CA THR A 17 -21.13 13.27 -12.69
C THR A 17 -19.60 13.25 -12.72
N ARG A 18 -19.03 12.95 -13.89
CA ARG A 18 -17.58 12.87 -14.10
C ARG A 18 -16.84 14.19 -13.81
N ASP A 19 -17.56 15.32 -13.86
CA ASP A 19 -17.03 16.66 -13.59
C ASP A 19 -17.04 17.04 -12.11
N HIS A 20 -17.63 16.22 -11.24
CA HIS A 20 -17.67 16.49 -9.81
C HIS A 20 -16.29 16.35 -9.17
N ARG A 21 -16.03 17.28 -8.28
CA ARG A 21 -14.85 17.29 -7.40
C ARG A 21 -15.29 17.16 -5.97
N ILE A 22 -14.72 16.20 -5.27
CA ILE A 22 -15.01 15.99 -3.85
C ILE A 22 -13.78 16.37 -3.03
N TYR A 23 -13.88 17.47 -2.33
CA TYR A 23 -12.83 17.97 -1.45
C TYR A 23 -12.98 17.35 -0.06
N ASP A 24 -12.18 16.32 0.22
CA ASP A 24 -12.13 15.67 1.52
C ASP A 24 -11.06 16.32 2.39
N VAL A 25 -11.45 16.89 3.52
CA VAL A 25 -10.55 17.62 4.42
C VAL A 25 -9.45 16.76 5.04
N GLN A 26 -9.65 15.46 5.15
CA GLN A 26 -8.64 14.52 5.62
C GLN A 26 -7.59 14.28 4.54
N THR A 27 -8.02 14.05 3.30
CA THR A 27 -7.13 13.90 2.14
C THR A 27 -6.33 15.17 1.90
N ILE A 28 -6.97 16.33 1.96
CA ILE A 28 -6.31 17.64 1.83
C ILE A 28 -5.27 17.82 2.93
N GLU A 29 -5.60 17.50 4.18
CA GLU A 29 -4.64 17.63 5.28
C GLU A 29 -3.44 16.73 5.12
N HIS A 30 -3.62 15.52 4.60
CA HIS A 30 -2.51 14.63 4.29
C HIS A 30 -1.59 15.21 3.18
N LEU A 31 -2.14 15.92 2.20
CA LEU A 31 -1.35 16.61 1.18
C LEU A 31 -0.59 17.82 1.76
N ILE A 32 -1.19 18.51 2.73
CA ILE A 32 -0.56 19.62 3.45
C ILE A 32 0.56 19.13 4.37
N ASP A 33 0.36 18.00 5.05
CA ASP A 33 1.31 17.44 6.03
C ASP A 33 1.08 15.93 6.20
N GLU A 34 1.81 15.13 5.44
CA GLU A 34 1.75 13.67 5.46
C GLU A 34 2.41 13.03 6.69
N ASN A 35 3.09 13.83 7.52
CA ASN A 35 3.74 13.34 8.75
C ASN A 35 2.84 13.38 9.99
N LYS A 36 1.62 13.91 9.87
CA LYS A 36 0.66 13.88 10.96
C LYS A 36 0.23 12.46 11.33
N LEU A 37 0.07 12.23 12.62
CA LEU A 37 -0.37 10.92 13.15
C LEU A 37 -1.89 10.73 13.05
N LYS A 38 -2.67 11.81 13.00
CA LYS A 38 -4.14 11.75 13.03
C LYS A 38 -4.74 12.79 12.09
N TYR A 39 -5.67 12.34 11.26
CA TYR A 39 -6.42 13.15 10.31
C TYR A 39 -7.94 13.16 10.61
N SER A 40 -8.38 12.65 11.78
CA SER A 40 -9.79 12.64 12.14
C SER A 40 -10.36 14.07 12.22
N LEU A 41 -11.66 14.23 11.94
CA LEU A 41 -12.34 15.52 11.98
C LEU A 41 -12.13 16.22 13.34
N ASP A 42 -12.21 15.49 14.46
CA ASP A 42 -11.92 16.03 15.80
C ASP A 42 -10.49 16.57 15.92
N SER A 43 -9.49 15.82 15.42
CA SER A 43 -8.10 16.26 15.44
C SER A 43 -7.89 17.52 14.60
N LEU A 44 -8.54 17.61 13.45
CA LEU A 44 -8.46 18.78 12.57
C LEU A 44 -9.22 19.98 13.15
N ALA A 45 -10.39 19.76 13.77
CA ALA A 45 -11.15 20.80 14.45
C ALA A 45 -10.36 21.43 15.61
N LYS A 46 -9.71 20.59 16.44
CA LYS A 46 -8.81 21.06 17.50
C LYS A 46 -7.64 21.88 16.95
N PHE A 47 -7.04 21.43 15.86
CA PHE A 47 -5.89 22.09 15.24
C PHE A 47 -6.24 23.44 14.60
N TYR A 48 -7.29 23.48 13.76
CA TYR A 48 -7.65 24.66 12.97
C TYR A 48 -8.57 25.64 13.70
N LEU A 49 -9.50 25.12 14.50
CA LEU A 49 -10.61 25.87 15.07
C LEU A 49 -10.56 25.98 16.59
N ARG A 50 -9.64 25.25 17.24
CA ARG A 50 -9.55 25.12 18.70
C ARG A 50 -10.87 24.63 19.34
N LYS A 51 -11.61 23.81 18.60
CA LYS A 51 -12.88 23.21 19.01
C LYS A 51 -12.73 21.69 19.09
N SER A 52 -13.44 21.07 20.03
CA SER A 52 -13.66 19.62 20.04
C SER A 52 -15.02 19.32 19.43
N LYS A 53 -15.18 18.11 18.88
CA LYS A 53 -16.50 17.64 18.43
C LYS A 53 -17.46 17.56 19.61
N TYR A 54 -18.73 17.82 19.33
CA TYR A 54 -19.81 17.74 20.30
C TYR A 54 -20.26 16.29 20.49
N GLU A 55 -19.57 15.55 21.33
CA GLU A 55 -19.82 14.11 21.54
C GLU A 55 -20.42 13.79 22.92
N VAL A 56 -20.39 14.73 23.89
CA VAL A 56 -20.76 14.45 25.29
C VAL A 56 -22.23 14.08 25.44
N GLU A 57 -23.16 14.84 24.87
CA GLU A 57 -24.60 14.55 24.97
C GLU A 57 -24.97 13.29 24.18
N LEU A 58 -24.32 13.07 23.04
CA LEU A 58 -24.49 11.88 22.25
C LEU A 58 -24.01 10.62 23.00
N GLU A 59 -22.85 10.72 23.67
CA GLU A 59 -22.33 9.66 24.53
C GLU A 59 -23.29 9.37 25.68
N GLN A 60 -23.79 10.40 26.35
CA GLN A 60 -24.76 10.24 27.43
C GLN A 60 -26.05 9.56 26.94
N ALA A 61 -26.58 9.96 25.77
CA ALA A 61 -27.77 9.36 25.18
C ALA A 61 -27.57 7.85 24.88
N VAL A 62 -26.39 7.50 24.31
CA VAL A 62 -26.04 6.09 24.05
C VAL A 62 -25.91 5.29 25.34
N LEU A 63 -25.18 5.82 26.33
CA LEU A 63 -24.99 5.13 27.60
C LEU A 63 -26.29 4.97 28.39
N TYR A 64 -27.17 5.96 28.34
CA TYR A 64 -28.50 5.91 28.96
C TYR A 64 -29.40 4.83 28.33
N LYS A 65 -29.45 4.78 26.99
CA LYS A 65 -30.36 3.86 26.26
C LYS A 65 -29.84 2.43 26.14
N PHE A 66 -28.52 2.25 26.01
CA PHE A 66 -27.91 0.96 25.68
C PHE A 66 -26.97 0.43 26.76
N GLY A 67 -26.83 1.16 27.86
CA GLY A 67 -26.06 0.75 29.04
C GLY A 67 -24.62 1.25 29.04
N LYS A 68 -24.01 1.27 30.24
CA LYS A 68 -22.69 1.86 30.55
C LYS A 68 -21.49 1.31 29.74
N ARG A 69 -21.66 0.18 29.04
CA ARG A 69 -20.61 -0.44 28.22
C ARG A 69 -20.86 -0.26 26.71
N ALA A 70 -21.95 0.43 26.33
CA ALA A 70 -22.28 0.65 24.94
C ALA A 70 -21.27 1.59 24.27
N LYS A 71 -20.80 1.20 23.07
CA LYS A 71 -19.90 2.04 22.28
C LYS A 71 -20.72 3.00 21.41
N VAL A 72 -20.40 4.29 21.47
CA VAL A 72 -21.12 5.35 20.78
C VAL A 72 -21.26 5.05 19.29
N LYS A 73 -20.15 4.82 18.59
CA LYS A 73 -20.13 4.58 17.14
C LYS A 73 -20.94 3.38 16.69
N GLU A 74 -21.06 2.34 17.52
CA GLU A 74 -21.81 1.12 17.19
C GLU A 74 -23.32 1.30 17.39
N ASN A 75 -23.75 2.34 18.11
CA ASN A 75 -25.15 2.57 18.49
C ASN A 75 -25.76 3.87 17.97
N LEU A 76 -24.99 4.73 17.26
CA LEU A 76 -25.50 5.98 16.69
C LEU A 76 -26.75 5.80 15.82
N TRP A 77 -26.74 4.80 14.96
CA TRP A 77 -27.85 4.50 14.05
C TRP A 77 -29.15 4.06 14.76
N ARG A 78 -29.06 3.73 16.04
CA ARG A 78 -30.20 3.31 16.89
C ARG A 78 -30.83 4.47 17.67
N LEU A 79 -30.20 5.63 17.66
CA LEU A 79 -30.70 6.85 18.28
C LEU A 79 -31.78 7.51 17.41
N HIS A 80 -32.67 8.26 18.03
CA HIS A 80 -33.63 9.08 17.29
C HIS A 80 -32.94 10.22 16.57
N ALA A 81 -33.44 10.61 15.39
CA ALA A 81 -32.83 11.66 14.57
C ALA A 81 -32.59 12.98 15.34
N ASN A 82 -33.50 13.38 16.22
CA ASN A 82 -33.34 14.59 17.05
C ASN A 82 -32.16 14.53 18.01
N GLU A 83 -31.77 13.35 18.47
CA GLU A 83 -30.64 13.17 19.39
C GLU A 83 -29.29 13.21 18.67
N VAL A 84 -29.28 12.95 17.35
CA VAL A 84 -28.06 12.93 16.51
C VAL A 84 -27.94 14.22 15.70
N SER A 85 -29.04 14.99 15.54
CA SER A 85 -29.10 16.11 14.60
C SER A 85 -28.06 17.19 14.86
N GLU A 86 -27.85 17.62 16.10
CA GLU A 86 -26.90 18.67 16.46
C GLU A 86 -25.46 18.22 16.18
N TYR A 87 -25.14 16.98 16.55
CA TYR A 87 -23.85 16.34 16.23
C TYR A 87 -23.59 16.32 14.70
N ALA A 88 -24.58 15.90 13.91
CA ALA A 88 -24.44 15.82 12.46
C ALA A 88 -24.28 17.21 11.81
N LYS A 89 -25.04 18.20 12.27
CA LYS A 89 -24.94 19.59 11.81
C LYS A 89 -23.55 20.17 12.13
N GLU A 90 -23.06 19.93 13.35
CA GLU A 90 -21.75 20.42 13.76
C GLU A 90 -20.63 19.77 12.95
N ASP A 91 -20.68 18.47 12.69
CA ASP A 91 -19.69 17.77 11.86
C ASP A 91 -19.62 18.38 10.44
N ALA A 92 -20.77 18.68 9.84
CA ALA A 92 -20.82 19.34 8.53
C ALA A 92 -20.24 20.76 8.58
N LEU A 93 -20.59 21.55 9.61
CA LEU A 93 -20.09 22.91 9.77
C LEU A 93 -18.58 22.93 10.04
N LEU A 94 -18.09 22.05 10.91
CA LEU A 94 -16.64 21.90 11.18
C LEU A 94 -15.88 21.54 9.92
N THR A 95 -16.42 20.62 9.11
CA THR A 95 -15.81 20.22 7.83
C THR A 95 -15.66 21.42 6.89
N LEU A 96 -16.72 22.22 6.73
CA LEU A 96 -16.68 23.43 5.90
C LEU A 96 -15.67 24.46 6.42
N GLN A 97 -15.67 24.72 7.72
CA GLN A 97 -14.76 25.69 8.35
C GLN A 97 -13.29 25.24 8.24
N ILE A 98 -13.01 23.95 8.41
CA ILE A 98 -11.66 23.38 8.21
C ILE A 98 -11.24 23.54 6.75
N TYR A 99 -12.09 23.19 5.80
CA TYR A 99 -11.81 23.38 4.37
C TYR A 99 -11.43 24.83 4.05
N GLN A 100 -12.18 25.80 4.58
CA GLN A 100 -11.86 27.23 4.41
C GLN A 100 -10.47 27.59 4.96
N LYS A 101 -10.11 27.07 6.14
CA LYS A 101 -8.78 27.29 6.74
C LYS A 101 -7.66 26.60 5.96
N GLN A 102 -7.95 25.46 5.34
CA GLN A 102 -6.97 24.76 4.52
C GLN A 102 -6.61 25.52 3.24
N GLN A 103 -7.50 26.36 2.69
CA GLN A 103 -7.24 27.12 1.46
C GLN A 103 -5.98 27.99 1.54
N ASP A 104 -5.75 28.68 2.67
CA ASP A 104 -4.56 29.49 2.88
C ASP A 104 -3.28 28.64 2.93
N ARG A 105 -3.38 27.42 3.48
CA ARG A 105 -2.25 26.49 3.53
C ARG A 105 -1.98 25.86 2.17
N ILE A 106 -3.01 25.47 1.43
CA ILE A 106 -2.89 24.93 0.06
C ILE A 106 -2.11 25.92 -0.82
N LYS A 107 -2.49 27.21 -0.82
CA LYS A 107 -1.80 28.28 -1.57
C LYS A 107 -0.36 28.47 -1.11
N ARG A 108 -0.13 28.55 0.21
CA ARG A 108 1.22 28.75 0.79
C ARG A 108 2.15 27.59 0.45
N GLU A 109 1.60 26.37 0.43
CA GLU A 109 2.34 25.15 0.10
C GLU A 109 2.45 24.92 -1.42
N GLU A 110 1.80 25.72 -2.26
CA GLU A 110 1.78 25.54 -3.73
C GLU A 110 1.40 24.11 -4.14
N ILE A 111 0.26 23.63 -3.62
CA ILE A 111 -0.23 22.26 -3.84
C ILE A 111 -1.63 22.22 -4.44
N GLU A 112 -2.12 23.34 -5.01
CA GLU A 112 -3.46 23.45 -5.59
C GLU A 112 -3.71 22.35 -6.65
N SER A 113 -2.73 22.11 -7.52
CA SER A 113 -2.84 21.13 -8.60
C SER A 113 -3.03 19.71 -8.10
N ILE A 114 -2.28 19.30 -7.07
CA ILE A 114 -2.41 17.96 -6.50
C ILE A 114 -3.68 17.80 -5.66
N VAL A 115 -4.16 18.89 -5.04
CA VAL A 115 -5.44 18.90 -4.33
C VAL A 115 -6.60 18.74 -5.31
N ASP A 116 -6.60 19.47 -6.44
CA ASP A 116 -7.59 19.29 -7.50
C ASP A 116 -7.55 17.88 -8.04
N PHE A 117 -6.37 17.35 -8.33
CA PHE A 117 -6.18 16.00 -8.83
C PHE A 117 -6.76 14.93 -7.88
N GLU A 118 -6.43 14.96 -6.60
CA GLU A 118 -6.97 14.01 -5.61
C GLU A 118 -8.49 14.18 -5.40
N SER A 119 -9.03 15.39 -5.58
CA SER A 119 -10.48 15.63 -5.51
C SER A 119 -11.26 14.94 -6.65
N ARG A 120 -10.62 14.76 -7.82
CA ARG A 120 -11.17 14.02 -8.97
C ARG A 120 -11.04 12.50 -8.81
N LEU A 121 -10.11 12.03 -7.98
CA LEU A 121 -9.94 10.61 -7.71
C LEU A 121 -11.05 10.03 -6.83
N ILE A 122 -11.61 10.81 -5.90
CA ILE A 122 -12.63 10.31 -4.96
C ILE A 122 -13.88 9.78 -5.68
N PRO A 123 -14.44 10.41 -6.72
CA PRO A 123 -15.53 9.83 -7.52
C PRO A 123 -15.19 8.48 -8.14
N VAL A 124 -13.95 8.27 -8.59
CA VAL A 124 -13.48 6.98 -9.12
C VAL A 124 -13.54 5.89 -8.05
N LEU A 125 -13.00 6.18 -6.86
CA LEU A 125 -13.00 5.25 -5.74
C LEU A 125 -14.43 4.95 -5.25
N PHE A 126 -15.33 5.93 -5.31
CA PHE A 126 -16.74 5.74 -5.03
C PHE A 126 -17.38 4.79 -6.05
N HIS A 127 -17.10 4.98 -7.35
CA HIS A 127 -17.60 4.11 -8.42
C HIS A 127 -17.15 2.65 -8.20
N MET A 128 -15.84 2.44 -7.97
CA MET A 128 -15.29 1.11 -7.67
C MET A 128 -15.98 0.45 -6.47
N ARG A 129 -16.11 1.20 -5.36
CA ARG A 129 -16.73 0.67 -4.14
C ARG A 129 -18.21 0.37 -4.33
N LYS A 130 -18.96 1.21 -5.04
CA LYS A 130 -20.38 0.97 -5.35
C LYS A 130 -20.59 -0.32 -6.16
N LYS A 131 -19.71 -0.60 -7.12
CA LYS A 131 -19.73 -1.84 -7.92
C LYS A 131 -19.29 -3.05 -7.08
N GLY A 132 -18.26 -2.90 -6.26
CA GLY A 132 -17.68 -3.99 -5.50
C GLY A 132 -17.04 -5.07 -6.39
N VAL A 133 -16.46 -6.07 -5.75
CA VAL A 133 -15.80 -7.20 -6.40
C VAL A 133 -16.61 -8.47 -6.17
N ARG A 134 -16.99 -9.17 -7.22
CA ARG A 134 -17.69 -10.46 -7.11
C ARG A 134 -16.79 -11.53 -6.52
N VAL A 135 -17.38 -12.37 -5.68
CA VAL A 135 -16.71 -13.52 -5.09
C VAL A 135 -17.58 -14.77 -5.16
N ASP A 136 -16.96 -15.90 -5.39
CA ASP A 136 -17.60 -17.21 -5.34
C ASP A 136 -17.65 -17.68 -3.87
N VAL A 137 -18.76 -17.37 -3.20
CA VAL A 137 -18.98 -17.67 -1.78
C VAL A 137 -19.08 -19.18 -1.54
N ASP A 138 -19.71 -19.92 -2.45
CA ASP A 138 -19.87 -21.38 -2.32
C ASP A 138 -18.53 -22.09 -2.44
N LYS A 139 -17.70 -21.67 -3.41
CA LYS A 139 -16.33 -22.14 -3.54
C LYS A 139 -15.48 -21.76 -2.31
N ALA A 140 -15.72 -20.56 -1.73
CA ALA A 140 -15.02 -20.14 -0.51
C ALA A 140 -15.37 -21.04 0.68
N HIS A 141 -16.63 -21.40 0.87
CA HIS A 141 -17.05 -22.35 1.91
C HIS A 141 -16.45 -23.75 1.69
N SER A 142 -16.44 -24.23 0.45
CA SER A 142 -15.84 -25.51 0.09
C SER A 142 -14.34 -25.51 0.39
N LEU A 143 -13.64 -24.46 -0.01
CA LEU A 143 -12.21 -24.29 0.27
C LEU A 143 -11.92 -24.17 1.78
N TYR A 144 -12.76 -23.48 2.52
CA TYR A 144 -12.61 -23.39 3.99
C TYR A 144 -12.63 -24.78 4.64
N THR A 145 -13.59 -25.62 4.24
CA THR A 145 -13.72 -26.99 4.75
C THR A 145 -12.55 -27.89 4.34
N GLU A 146 -12.06 -27.75 3.11
CA GLU A 146 -10.89 -28.48 2.64
C GLU A 146 -9.63 -28.11 3.43
N LEU A 147 -9.40 -26.80 3.62
CA LEU A 147 -8.26 -26.31 4.40
C LEU A 147 -8.34 -26.73 5.88
N GLU A 148 -9.55 -26.82 6.45
CA GLU A 148 -9.76 -27.32 7.81
C GLU A 148 -9.31 -28.76 7.96
N LYS A 149 -9.69 -29.64 7.01
CA LYS A 149 -9.25 -31.03 6.99
C LYS A 149 -7.73 -31.14 6.84
N LYS A 150 -7.15 -30.44 5.87
CA LYS A 150 -5.69 -30.43 5.66
C LYS A 150 -4.94 -29.92 6.91
N GLN A 151 -5.46 -28.89 7.58
CA GLN A 151 -4.86 -28.36 8.80
C GLN A 151 -4.92 -29.39 9.94
N ALA A 152 -6.06 -30.09 10.12
CA ALA A 152 -6.22 -31.11 11.15
C ALA A 152 -5.27 -32.30 10.93
N GLU A 153 -5.07 -32.73 9.68
CA GLU A 153 -4.11 -33.79 9.32
C GLU A 153 -2.67 -33.40 9.69
N VAL A 154 -2.25 -32.18 9.31
CA VAL A 154 -0.89 -31.68 9.62
C VAL A 154 -0.74 -31.46 11.14
N GLN A 155 -1.77 -30.97 11.83
CA GLN A 155 -1.77 -30.81 13.28
C GLN A 155 -1.63 -32.16 13.98
N THR A 156 -2.32 -33.20 13.54
CA THR A 156 -2.20 -34.56 14.09
C THR A 156 -0.78 -35.12 13.89
N MET A 157 -0.19 -34.90 12.73
CA MET A 157 1.20 -35.24 12.46
C MET A 157 2.16 -34.48 13.39
N LEU A 158 1.96 -33.17 13.54
CA LEU A 158 2.76 -32.31 14.41
C LEU A 158 2.69 -32.77 15.88
N ASN A 159 1.50 -33.11 16.37
CA ASN A 159 1.32 -33.61 17.74
C ASN A 159 2.08 -34.92 17.96
N ARG A 160 2.09 -35.82 16.96
CA ARG A 160 2.87 -37.06 17.00
C ARG A 160 4.37 -36.78 17.04
N LEU A 161 4.86 -35.93 16.15
CA LEU A 161 6.27 -35.52 16.08
C LEU A 161 6.70 -34.79 17.34
N GLY A 162 5.90 -33.86 17.84
CA GLY A 162 6.18 -33.09 19.06
C GLY A 162 6.07 -33.88 20.36
N GLY A 163 5.52 -35.10 20.32
CA GLY A 163 5.29 -35.96 21.51
C GLY A 163 4.32 -35.36 22.54
N THR A 164 3.52 -34.37 22.12
CA THR A 164 2.53 -33.64 22.94
C THR A 164 1.50 -32.97 22.04
N GLU A 165 0.41 -32.49 22.62
CA GLU A 165 -0.50 -31.60 21.91
C GLU A 165 0.16 -30.21 21.71
N VAL A 166 0.43 -29.84 20.46
CA VAL A 166 1.18 -28.63 20.12
C VAL A 166 0.26 -27.49 19.71
N ASN A 167 0.21 -26.44 20.52
CA ASN A 167 -0.40 -25.16 20.12
C ASN A 167 0.65 -24.30 19.37
N VAL A 168 0.50 -24.19 18.06
CA VAL A 168 1.46 -23.48 17.18
C VAL A 168 1.56 -21.97 17.46
N TRP A 169 0.63 -21.39 18.24
CA TRP A 169 0.60 -19.96 18.59
C TRP A 169 1.12 -19.68 20.01
N ALA A 170 1.36 -20.71 20.81
CA ALA A 170 1.83 -20.59 22.19
C ALA A 170 3.30 -20.96 22.33
N ASN A 171 4.18 -20.00 22.59
CA ASN A 171 5.62 -20.22 22.72
C ASN A 171 5.96 -21.30 23.79
N ALA A 172 5.18 -21.42 24.87
CA ALA A 172 5.39 -22.44 25.88
C ALA A 172 5.15 -23.85 25.33
N SER A 173 4.09 -24.05 24.55
CA SER A 173 3.78 -25.32 23.89
C SER A 173 4.82 -25.71 22.84
N LEU A 174 5.28 -24.70 22.05
CA LEU A 174 6.35 -24.92 21.08
C LEU A 174 7.65 -25.31 21.78
N LYS A 175 8.01 -24.61 22.86
CA LYS A 175 9.21 -24.94 23.65
C LYS A 175 9.17 -26.39 24.11
N GLU A 176 8.03 -26.86 24.64
CA GLU A 176 7.88 -28.26 25.11
C GLU A 176 8.11 -29.26 23.97
N ALA A 177 7.54 -29.01 22.78
CA ALA A 177 7.74 -29.88 21.61
C ALA A 177 9.21 -29.91 21.15
N TYR A 178 9.90 -28.77 21.16
CA TYR A 178 11.32 -28.68 20.79
C TYR A 178 12.23 -29.36 21.81
N ASP A 179 11.98 -29.15 23.10
CA ASP A 179 12.74 -29.79 24.19
C ASP A 179 12.62 -31.32 24.12
N LYS A 180 11.41 -31.84 23.90
CA LYS A 180 11.16 -33.29 23.75
C LYS A 180 11.90 -33.91 22.58
N ASN A 181 12.13 -33.13 21.53
CA ASN A 181 12.85 -33.57 20.32
C ASN A 181 14.34 -33.19 20.34
N SER A 182 14.84 -32.57 21.41
CA SER A 182 16.21 -32.09 21.51
C SER A 182 16.61 -31.13 20.37
N ILE A 183 15.64 -30.34 19.89
CA ILE A 183 15.84 -29.35 18.84
C ILE A 183 16.15 -27.98 19.49
N GLY A 184 17.22 -27.33 19.04
CA GLY A 184 17.58 -25.99 19.51
C GLY A 184 16.64 -24.92 18.97
N TYR A 185 16.48 -23.80 19.70
CA TYR A 185 15.65 -22.66 19.29
C TYR A 185 16.24 -21.34 19.78
N ASN A 186 15.75 -20.24 19.20
CA ASN A 186 16.23 -18.90 19.51
C ASN A 186 15.50 -18.29 20.73
N TYR A 187 16.14 -17.28 21.32
CA TYR A 187 15.60 -16.47 22.40
C TYR A 187 15.48 -15.01 21.97
N THR A 188 14.48 -14.32 22.49
CA THR A 188 14.40 -12.86 22.40
C THR A 188 15.44 -12.21 23.28
N ALA A 189 15.71 -10.90 23.09
CA ALA A 189 16.59 -10.13 23.96
C ALA A 189 16.17 -10.14 25.46
N LYS A 190 14.91 -10.50 25.75
CA LYS A 190 14.37 -10.65 27.10
C LYS A 190 14.47 -12.09 27.65
N GLY A 191 15.14 -13.00 26.95
CA GLY A 191 15.32 -14.39 27.37
C GLY A 191 14.09 -15.30 27.20
N THR A 192 13.06 -14.89 26.43
CA THR A 192 11.91 -15.74 26.12
C THR A 192 12.14 -16.51 24.81
N PRO A 193 11.70 -17.78 24.70
CA PRO A 193 11.77 -18.56 23.47
C PRO A 193 11.11 -17.83 22.30
N SER A 194 11.71 -17.93 21.10
CA SER A 194 11.27 -17.19 19.92
C SER A 194 11.18 -18.11 18.71
N PHE A 195 9.96 -18.28 18.18
CA PHE A 195 9.64 -19.14 17.03
C PHE A 195 9.01 -18.28 15.93
N THR A 196 9.79 -17.31 15.41
CA THR A 196 9.34 -16.44 14.31
C THR A 196 9.26 -17.23 13.01
N ALA A 197 8.36 -16.81 12.10
CA ALA A 197 8.22 -17.47 10.80
C ALA A 197 9.55 -17.49 10.03
N SER A 198 10.26 -16.36 10.01
CA SER A 198 11.56 -16.23 9.31
C SER A 198 12.65 -17.15 9.87
N TRP A 199 12.63 -17.41 11.19
CA TRP A 199 13.54 -18.40 11.76
C TRP A 199 13.12 -19.82 11.45
N LEU A 200 11.82 -20.15 11.60
CA LEU A 200 11.28 -21.48 11.28
C LEU A 200 11.55 -21.87 9.81
N GLU A 201 11.50 -20.91 8.88
CA GLU A 201 11.82 -21.11 7.46
C GLU A 201 13.26 -21.55 7.21
N THR A 202 14.18 -21.26 8.14
CA THR A 202 15.58 -21.71 8.05
C THR A 202 15.81 -23.11 8.64
N GLN A 203 14.81 -23.67 9.34
CA GLN A 203 14.93 -24.99 9.98
C GLN A 203 14.48 -26.08 9.00
N MET A 204 15.20 -27.21 9.02
CA MET A 204 14.93 -28.32 8.11
C MET A 204 14.27 -29.52 8.81
N ASP A 205 14.05 -29.43 10.12
CA ASP A 205 13.41 -30.49 10.90
C ASP A 205 11.90 -30.55 10.67
N ASP A 206 11.32 -31.74 10.81
CA ASP A 206 9.90 -31.99 10.54
C ASP A 206 8.95 -31.25 11.51
N VAL A 207 9.39 -31.00 12.74
CA VAL A 207 8.58 -30.25 13.73
C VAL A 207 8.43 -28.79 13.28
N SER A 208 9.54 -28.13 12.96
CA SER A 208 9.56 -26.75 12.45
C SER A 208 8.75 -26.61 11.16
N GLN A 209 8.95 -27.50 10.20
CA GLN A 209 8.22 -27.48 8.92
C GLN A 209 6.71 -27.71 9.11
N SER A 210 6.33 -28.62 10.03
CA SER A 210 4.92 -28.86 10.35
C SER A 210 4.28 -27.64 11.04
N ILE A 211 4.98 -26.96 11.95
CA ILE A 211 4.51 -25.73 12.58
C ILE A 211 4.26 -24.63 11.53
N LEU A 212 5.20 -24.43 10.61
CA LEU A 212 5.04 -23.48 9.50
C LEU A 212 3.80 -23.81 8.66
N LYS A 213 3.64 -25.07 8.31
CA LYS A 213 2.52 -25.52 7.48
C LYS A 213 1.17 -25.35 8.18
N VAL A 214 1.06 -25.68 9.48
CA VAL A 214 -0.17 -25.43 10.26
C VAL A 214 -0.47 -23.93 10.34
N ARG A 215 0.52 -23.09 10.68
CA ARG A 215 0.34 -21.62 10.74
C ARG A 215 -0.08 -21.05 9.38
N LYS A 216 0.50 -21.54 8.30
CA LYS A 216 0.19 -21.11 6.93
C LYS A 216 -1.25 -21.47 6.56
N LEU A 217 -1.67 -22.71 6.78
CA LEU A 217 -3.04 -23.18 6.54
C LEU A 217 -4.06 -22.43 7.39
N ASP A 218 -3.76 -22.20 8.68
CA ASP A 218 -4.61 -21.42 9.58
C ASP A 218 -4.79 -19.99 9.09
N LYS A 219 -3.70 -19.30 8.73
CA LYS A 219 -3.75 -17.94 8.19
C LYS A 219 -4.61 -17.85 6.94
N ILE A 220 -4.46 -18.78 6.02
CA ILE A 220 -5.22 -18.79 4.78
C ILE A 220 -6.69 -19.02 5.07
N ARG A 221 -7.01 -20.08 5.81
CA ARG A 221 -8.36 -20.46 6.17
C ARG A 221 -9.09 -19.34 6.91
N ASN A 222 -8.48 -18.83 7.99
CA ASN A 222 -9.15 -17.88 8.86
C ASN A 222 -9.01 -16.43 8.38
N THR A 223 -7.82 -15.98 7.96
CA THR A 223 -7.62 -14.58 7.58
C THR A 223 -8.18 -14.28 6.20
N PHE A 224 -7.83 -15.09 5.20
CA PHE A 224 -8.21 -14.79 3.81
C PHE A 224 -9.57 -15.37 3.44
N VAL A 225 -9.81 -16.66 3.66
CA VAL A 225 -11.07 -17.28 3.22
C VAL A 225 -12.22 -16.84 4.14
N LYS A 226 -12.09 -17.04 5.46
CA LYS A 226 -13.17 -16.73 6.39
C LYS A 226 -13.34 -15.22 6.58
N ASN A 227 -12.37 -14.55 7.22
CA ASN A 227 -12.54 -13.18 7.69
C ASN A 227 -12.58 -12.16 6.54
N MET A 228 -11.88 -12.43 5.42
CA MET A 228 -11.81 -11.49 4.30
C MET A 228 -12.93 -11.72 3.28
N ILE A 229 -13.32 -12.98 3.00
CA ILE A 229 -14.30 -13.30 1.98
C ILE A 229 -15.63 -13.67 2.61
N ILE A 230 -15.75 -14.80 3.31
CA ILE A 230 -17.02 -15.32 3.82
C ILE A 230 -17.73 -14.29 4.73
N ASP A 231 -17.02 -13.76 5.73
CA ASP A 231 -17.62 -12.84 6.71
C ASP A 231 -17.85 -11.42 6.15
N LYS A 232 -17.28 -11.08 4.99
CA LYS A 232 -17.40 -9.75 4.37
C LYS A 232 -18.23 -9.71 3.10
N ALA A 233 -18.49 -10.87 2.50
CA ALA A 233 -19.33 -10.93 1.32
C ALA A 233 -20.78 -10.52 1.64
N SER A 234 -21.31 -9.63 0.83
CA SER A 234 -22.72 -9.23 0.85
C SER A 234 -23.27 -9.35 -0.56
N ASN A 235 -24.32 -10.16 -0.75
CA ASN A 235 -24.87 -10.46 -2.06
C ASN A 235 -23.81 -10.94 -3.08
N GLY A 236 -22.90 -11.82 -2.65
CA GLY A 236 -21.83 -12.34 -3.50
C GLY A 236 -20.73 -11.32 -3.88
N ARG A 237 -20.62 -10.21 -3.13
CA ARG A 237 -19.63 -9.15 -3.41
C ARG A 237 -18.91 -8.68 -2.15
N ILE A 238 -17.70 -8.20 -2.34
CA ILE A 238 -16.90 -7.51 -1.33
C ILE A 238 -16.79 -6.03 -1.71
N TYR A 239 -17.09 -5.15 -0.77
CA TYR A 239 -17.06 -3.70 -0.92
C TYR A 239 -15.87 -3.10 -0.14
N CYS A 240 -14.66 -3.34 -0.64
CA CYS A 240 -13.47 -2.79 0.01
C CYS A 240 -13.36 -1.27 -0.20
N GLY A 241 -12.72 -0.59 0.75
CA GLY A 241 -12.38 0.82 0.63
C GLY A 241 -10.91 0.99 0.22
N PHE A 242 -10.65 1.84 -0.77
CA PHE A 242 -9.31 2.31 -1.09
C PHE A 242 -9.10 3.69 -0.48
N ASN A 243 -8.07 3.79 0.36
CA ASN A 243 -7.70 5.05 1.02
C ASN A 243 -6.55 5.72 0.24
N PRO A 244 -6.77 6.89 -0.39
CA PRO A 244 -5.74 7.58 -1.18
C PRO A 244 -4.63 8.20 -0.33
N MET A 245 -4.82 8.31 0.99
CA MET A 245 -3.85 8.84 1.94
C MET A 245 -3.28 7.79 2.91
N GLY A 246 -3.31 6.51 2.52
CA GLY A 246 -2.90 5.40 3.38
C GLY A 246 -1.41 5.29 3.64
N THR A 247 -0.58 6.00 2.87
CA THR A 247 0.88 6.01 2.99
C THR A 247 1.45 7.40 2.78
N VAL A 248 2.62 7.67 3.35
CA VAL A 248 3.33 8.96 3.18
C VAL A 248 3.81 9.21 1.73
N THR A 249 3.86 8.18 0.90
CA THR A 249 4.23 8.29 -0.53
C THR A 249 3.04 8.53 -1.45
N GLY A 250 1.80 8.47 -0.94
CA GLY A 250 0.59 8.60 -1.73
C GLY A 250 0.10 7.31 -2.39
N ARG A 251 0.73 6.16 -2.13
CA ARG A 251 0.17 4.85 -2.51
C ARG A 251 -1.14 4.60 -1.79
N PHE A 252 -2.06 3.88 -2.43
CA PHE A 252 -3.28 3.43 -1.78
C PHE A 252 -2.98 2.48 -0.62
N SER A 253 -3.86 2.49 0.37
CA SER A 253 -4.08 1.34 1.23
C SER A 253 -5.51 0.85 1.07
N SER A 254 -5.73 -0.45 1.15
CA SER A 254 -7.07 -1.05 1.10
C SER A 254 -7.51 -1.45 2.50
N GLN A 255 -8.83 -1.35 2.77
CA GLN A 255 -9.41 -1.66 4.08
C GLN A 255 -10.85 -2.17 3.97
N TYR A 256 -11.27 -2.94 4.95
CA TYR A 256 -12.64 -3.45 5.11
C TYR A 256 -13.18 -4.30 3.96
N PRO A 257 -12.41 -5.35 3.49
CA PRO A 257 -11.09 -5.84 3.89
C PRO A 257 -9.93 -5.25 3.06
N ASN A 258 -8.69 -5.56 3.47
CA ASN A 258 -7.52 -5.17 2.70
C ASN A 258 -7.23 -6.20 1.58
N LEU A 259 -7.76 -5.97 0.38
CA LEU A 259 -7.58 -6.84 -0.77
C LEU A 259 -6.16 -6.77 -1.39
N GLN A 260 -5.39 -5.72 -1.09
CA GLN A 260 -4.00 -5.61 -1.54
C GLN A 260 -3.04 -6.58 -0.82
N GLN A 261 -3.52 -7.26 0.24
CA GLN A 261 -2.74 -8.25 0.98
C GLN A 261 -3.01 -9.70 0.54
N VAL A 262 -3.88 -9.92 -0.45
CA VAL A 262 -4.13 -11.27 -0.99
C VAL A 262 -2.81 -11.81 -1.56
N PRO A 263 -2.38 -13.03 -1.14
CA PRO A 263 -1.09 -13.58 -1.54
C PRO A 263 -0.95 -13.69 -3.05
N ALA A 264 0.20 -13.23 -3.57
CA ALA A 264 0.55 -13.34 -4.98
C ALA A 264 1.74 -14.27 -5.22
N ARG A 265 2.69 -14.30 -4.26
CA ARG A 265 3.99 -14.96 -4.46
C ARG A 265 4.01 -16.45 -4.12
N ASP A 266 3.00 -16.93 -3.42
CA ASP A 266 2.88 -18.33 -3.10
C ASP A 266 2.27 -19.09 -4.28
N PRO A 267 3.00 -20.02 -4.91
CA PRO A 267 2.56 -20.64 -6.18
C PRO A 267 1.34 -21.56 -6.02
N GLU A 268 1.08 -22.06 -4.83
CA GLU A 268 -0.08 -22.93 -4.56
C GLU A 268 -1.26 -22.12 -4.01
N LEU A 269 -1.00 -21.29 -3.00
CA LEU A 269 -2.04 -20.64 -2.22
C LEU A 269 -2.50 -19.31 -2.82
N GLY A 270 -1.62 -18.62 -3.53
CA GLY A 270 -1.96 -17.41 -4.24
C GLY A 270 -3.09 -17.62 -5.25
N PRO A 271 -2.91 -18.48 -6.24
CA PRO A 271 -3.95 -18.82 -7.21
C PRO A 271 -5.22 -19.36 -6.56
N MET A 272 -5.09 -20.19 -5.51
CA MET A 272 -6.23 -20.75 -4.79
C MET A 272 -7.14 -19.68 -4.18
N ILE A 273 -6.57 -18.69 -3.47
CA ILE A 273 -7.34 -17.60 -2.85
C ILE A 273 -7.84 -16.62 -3.92
N ARG A 274 -6.98 -16.26 -4.87
CA ARG A 274 -7.34 -15.34 -5.95
C ARG A 274 -8.46 -15.91 -6.82
N SER A 275 -8.54 -17.22 -7.01
CA SER A 275 -9.61 -17.88 -7.78
C SER A 275 -11.02 -17.74 -7.18
N LEU A 276 -11.13 -17.23 -5.95
CA LEU A 276 -12.42 -16.90 -5.32
C LEU A 276 -12.96 -15.54 -5.80
N PHE A 277 -12.13 -14.69 -6.41
CA PHE A 277 -12.53 -13.40 -6.99
C PHE A 277 -12.82 -13.62 -8.48
N ILE A 278 -14.05 -13.35 -8.86
CA ILE A 278 -14.59 -13.64 -10.20
C ILE A 278 -15.03 -12.35 -10.90
N PRO A 279 -14.98 -12.28 -12.24
CA PRO A 279 -15.50 -11.14 -12.99
C PRO A 279 -17.02 -11.06 -12.92
N GLU A 280 -17.61 -10.07 -13.57
CA GLU A 280 -19.05 -10.02 -13.83
C GLU A 280 -19.47 -11.18 -14.75
N GLU A 281 -20.78 -11.42 -14.87
CA GLU A 281 -21.30 -12.44 -15.79
C GLU A 281 -20.91 -12.11 -17.21
N ASP A 282 -20.56 -13.13 -17.98
CA ASP A 282 -20.11 -13.03 -19.37
C ASP A 282 -18.84 -12.18 -19.58
N CYS A 283 -18.08 -11.90 -18.50
CA CYS A 283 -16.85 -11.13 -18.53
C CYS A 283 -15.62 -11.98 -18.24
N GLU A 284 -14.47 -11.49 -18.69
CA GLU A 284 -13.14 -11.96 -18.28
C GLU A 284 -12.57 -11.08 -17.17
N TRP A 285 -11.79 -11.68 -16.27
CA TRP A 285 -10.89 -10.94 -15.38
C TRP A 285 -9.67 -10.52 -16.18
N VAL A 286 -9.38 -9.23 -16.19
CA VAL A 286 -8.26 -8.68 -16.94
C VAL A 286 -7.39 -7.85 -15.98
N CYS A 287 -6.12 -8.26 -15.86
CA CYS A 287 -5.10 -7.54 -15.12
C CYS A 287 -4.27 -6.69 -16.09
N ALA A 288 -4.09 -5.42 -15.77
CA ALA A 288 -3.24 -4.50 -16.51
C ALA A 288 -2.16 -3.94 -15.56
N ASP A 289 -0.92 -4.46 -15.67
CA ASP A 289 0.19 -4.13 -14.79
C ASP A 289 1.24 -3.26 -15.50
N TYR A 290 1.71 -2.20 -14.81
CA TYR A 290 2.78 -1.37 -15.32
C TYR A 290 4.13 -2.08 -15.27
N SER A 291 4.63 -2.45 -16.41
CA SER A 291 5.93 -3.12 -16.54
C SER A 291 7.09 -2.21 -16.11
N GLN A 292 7.75 -2.58 -15.01
CA GLN A 292 8.93 -1.88 -14.50
C GLN A 292 8.70 -0.37 -14.28
N GLN A 293 7.57 0.00 -13.69
CA GLN A 293 7.18 1.41 -13.51
C GLN A 293 8.24 2.22 -12.76
N GLU A 294 8.70 1.74 -11.61
CA GLU A 294 9.70 2.43 -10.79
C GLU A 294 11.06 2.66 -11.51
N PRO A 295 11.66 1.66 -12.21
CA PRO A 295 12.82 1.88 -13.08
C PRO A 295 12.61 2.95 -14.15
N ARG A 296 11.45 2.95 -14.83
CA ARG A 296 11.15 3.95 -15.87
C ARG A 296 11.05 5.36 -15.30
N VAL A 297 10.44 5.51 -14.14
CA VAL A 297 10.38 6.78 -13.38
C VAL A 297 11.78 7.24 -12.97
N LEU A 298 12.63 6.36 -12.48
CA LEU A 298 14.03 6.71 -12.14
C LEU A 298 14.80 7.21 -13.38
N VAL A 299 14.72 6.47 -14.48
CA VAL A 299 15.41 6.84 -15.74
C VAL A 299 14.87 8.16 -16.30
N HIS A 300 13.57 8.42 -16.18
CA HIS A 300 12.98 9.72 -16.52
C HIS A 300 13.65 10.85 -15.76
N TYR A 301 13.69 10.79 -14.44
CA TYR A 301 14.29 11.85 -13.62
C TYR A 301 15.80 12.00 -13.84
N ALA A 302 16.52 10.90 -13.95
CA ALA A 302 17.97 10.92 -14.18
C ALA A 302 18.32 11.48 -15.57
N SER A 303 17.53 11.17 -16.59
CA SER A 303 17.71 11.72 -17.95
C SER A 303 17.41 13.23 -18.01
N LEU A 304 16.41 13.72 -17.25
CA LEU A 304 16.14 15.17 -17.11
C LEU A 304 17.30 15.92 -16.43
N LYS A 305 18.12 15.22 -15.65
CA LYS A 305 19.35 15.77 -15.04
C LYS A 305 20.58 15.68 -15.93
N GLY A 306 20.43 15.21 -17.17
CA GLY A 306 21.54 15.09 -18.12
C GLY A 306 22.55 14.01 -17.78
N MET A 307 22.18 12.96 -17.03
CA MET A 307 23.07 11.87 -16.69
C MET A 307 23.29 10.94 -17.87
N ASP A 308 24.49 10.91 -18.47
CA ASP A 308 24.81 10.21 -19.73
C ASP A 308 24.38 8.74 -19.74
N THR A 309 24.67 8.00 -18.66
CA THR A 309 24.26 6.59 -18.56
C THR A 309 22.73 6.42 -18.51
N ALA A 310 22.02 7.32 -17.85
CA ALA A 310 20.55 7.31 -17.84
C ALA A 310 19.96 7.68 -19.20
N ILE A 311 20.61 8.59 -19.95
CA ILE A 311 20.20 8.93 -21.32
C ILE A 311 20.32 7.71 -22.24
N LYS A 312 21.40 6.95 -22.14
CA LYS A 312 21.55 5.69 -22.89
C LYS A 312 20.45 4.68 -22.57
N VAL A 313 20.15 4.50 -21.28
CA VAL A 313 19.07 3.61 -20.84
C VAL A 313 17.70 4.10 -21.33
N LYS A 314 17.45 5.42 -21.28
CA LYS A 314 16.24 6.05 -21.84
C LYS A 314 16.11 5.75 -23.34
N ASP A 315 17.21 5.89 -24.10
CA ASP A 315 17.20 5.66 -25.54
C ASP A 315 16.92 4.19 -25.88
N GLU A 316 17.41 3.23 -25.06
CA GLU A 316 17.07 1.82 -25.21
C GLU A 316 15.58 1.55 -24.93
N PHE A 317 14.99 2.14 -23.89
CA PHE A 317 13.54 2.05 -23.66
C PHE A 317 12.72 2.66 -24.80
N ASN A 318 13.20 3.77 -25.40
CA ASN A 318 12.50 4.43 -26.51
C ASN A 318 12.59 3.63 -27.83
N LYS A 319 13.67 2.86 -28.02
CA LYS A 319 13.81 1.95 -29.18
C LYS A 319 12.95 0.70 -29.01
N ASN A 320 12.85 0.19 -27.77
CA ASN A 320 12.11 -1.02 -27.46
C ASN A 320 11.49 -0.91 -26.06
N ASP A 321 10.18 -0.78 -26.01
CA ASP A 321 9.43 -0.67 -24.74
C ASP A 321 9.47 -1.95 -23.90
N LYS A 322 9.83 -3.11 -24.52
CA LYS A 322 10.04 -4.40 -23.85
C LYS A 322 11.43 -4.55 -23.21
N THR A 323 12.28 -3.51 -23.28
CA THR A 323 13.60 -3.54 -22.64
C THR A 323 13.49 -3.90 -21.17
N ASP A 324 14.26 -4.90 -20.75
CA ASP A 324 14.36 -5.30 -19.34
C ASP A 324 15.48 -4.52 -18.65
N PHE A 325 15.09 -3.54 -17.81
CA PHE A 325 16.03 -2.72 -17.05
C PHE A 325 16.96 -3.56 -16.14
N HIS A 326 16.42 -4.61 -15.52
CA HIS A 326 17.21 -5.45 -14.62
C HIS A 326 18.23 -6.29 -15.40
N GLN A 327 17.85 -6.76 -16.59
CA GLN A 327 18.79 -7.47 -17.47
C GLN A 327 19.84 -6.51 -18.02
N MET A 328 19.45 -5.32 -18.48
CA MET A 328 20.40 -4.31 -18.97
C MET A 328 21.44 -3.94 -17.89
N VAL A 329 21.00 -3.72 -16.66
CA VAL A 329 21.90 -3.46 -15.53
C VAL A 329 22.76 -4.68 -15.21
N ALA A 330 22.24 -5.88 -15.30
CA ALA A 330 22.99 -7.11 -15.14
C ALA A 330 24.13 -7.21 -16.16
N ASP A 331 23.84 -6.92 -17.42
CA ASP A 331 24.82 -6.93 -18.52
C ASP A 331 25.89 -5.84 -18.33
N MET A 332 25.49 -4.61 -17.99
CA MET A 332 26.41 -3.50 -17.72
C MET A 332 27.37 -3.78 -16.55
N ALA A 333 26.85 -4.36 -15.48
CA ALA A 333 27.62 -4.67 -14.28
C ALA A 333 28.31 -6.05 -14.32
N SER A 334 28.03 -6.88 -15.35
CA SER A 334 28.47 -8.28 -15.47
C SER A 334 28.14 -9.11 -14.20
N ILE A 335 26.86 -9.09 -13.82
CA ILE A 335 26.28 -9.81 -12.68
C ILE A 335 25.02 -10.55 -13.09
N PRO A 336 24.59 -11.61 -12.36
CA PRO A 336 23.33 -12.27 -12.63
C PRO A 336 22.12 -11.34 -12.52
N ARG A 337 21.13 -11.48 -13.41
CA ARG A 337 19.90 -10.67 -13.43
C ARG A 337 19.16 -10.64 -12.07
N LYS A 338 19.13 -11.78 -11.36
CA LYS A 338 18.52 -11.86 -10.03
C LYS A 338 19.21 -10.94 -9.02
N GLN A 339 20.55 -10.88 -9.04
CA GLN A 339 21.32 -9.96 -8.20
C GLN A 339 21.07 -8.51 -8.61
N ALA A 340 21.11 -8.20 -9.91
CA ALA A 340 20.79 -6.86 -10.42
C ALA A 340 19.41 -6.39 -9.98
N LYS A 341 18.38 -7.25 -10.07
CA LYS A 341 17.02 -6.94 -9.58
C LYS A 341 17.00 -6.63 -8.09
N THR A 342 17.68 -7.44 -7.27
CA THR A 342 17.76 -7.23 -5.81
C THR A 342 18.48 -5.92 -5.48
N ILE A 343 19.60 -5.63 -6.15
CA ILE A 343 20.34 -4.39 -5.96
C ILE A 343 19.51 -3.17 -6.39
N ASN A 344 18.90 -3.22 -7.57
CA ASN A 344 18.06 -2.12 -8.07
C ASN A 344 16.94 -1.77 -7.10
N LEU A 345 16.16 -2.77 -6.69
CA LEU A 345 15.09 -2.57 -5.71
C LEU A 345 15.66 -2.13 -4.37
N GLY A 346 16.74 -2.76 -3.90
CA GLY A 346 17.40 -2.38 -2.65
C GLY A 346 17.83 -0.93 -2.62
N LEU A 347 18.44 -0.43 -3.70
CA LEU A 347 18.87 0.97 -3.82
C LEU A 347 17.70 1.94 -3.85
N PHE A 348 16.61 1.59 -4.55
CA PHE A 348 15.38 2.39 -4.55
C PHE A 348 14.80 2.53 -3.14
N TYR A 349 14.93 1.48 -2.32
CA TYR A 349 14.46 1.45 -0.92
C TYR A 349 15.49 1.89 0.12
N GLY A 350 16.65 2.41 -0.32
CA GLY A 350 17.71 2.86 0.59
C GLY A 350 18.39 1.71 1.37
N MET A 351 18.46 0.52 0.77
CA MET A 351 19.07 -0.66 1.38
C MET A 351 20.56 -0.45 1.56
N GLY A 352 21.05 -0.67 2.78
CA GLY A 352 22.48 -0.68 3.08
C GLY A 352 23.14 -2.05 2.81
N ASN A 353 24.48 -2.06 2.79
CA ASN A 353 25.29 -3.23 2.45
C ASN A 353 24.96 -4.49 3.27
N LYS A 354 24.75 -4.36 4.58
CA LYS A 354 24.41 -5.51 5.46
C LYS A 354 23.10 -6.21 5.06
N LYS A 355 22.10 -5.43 4.65
CA LYS A 355 20.82 -5.99 4.22
C LYS A 355 20.95 -6.63 2.84
N LEU A 356 21.72 -6.02 1.94
CA LEU A 356 22.03 -6.60 0.63
C LEU A 356 22.75 -7.94 0.77
N ALA A 357 23.75 -8.03 1.65
CA ALA A 357 24.47 -9.26 1.96
C ALA A 357 23.51 -10.38 2.39
N ALA A 358 22.65 -10.09 3.35
CA ALA A 358 21.65 -11.04 3.86
C ALA A 358 20.66 -11.51 2.77
N GLU A 359 20.17 -10.61 1.91
CA GLU A 359 19.22 -10.98 0.85
C GLU A 359 19.84 -11.79 -0.29
N LEU A 360 21.14 -11.62 -0.54
CA LEU A 360 21.85 -12.35 -1.57
C LEU A 360 22.59 -13.61 -1.05
N GLY A 361 22.59 -13.82 0.27
CA GLY A 361 23.36 -14.92 0.89
C GLY A 361 24.87 -14.75 0.76
N LEU A 362 25.35 -13.49 0.73
CA LEU A 362 26.77 -13.12 0.61
C LEU A 362 27.32 -12.68 1.98
N ASP A 363 28.63 -12.74 2.14
CA ASP A 363 29.29 -12.03 3.23
C ASP A 363 29.35 -10.50 2.97
N ASN A 364 29.75 -9.72 3.99
CA ASN A 364 29.76 -8.27 3.88
C ASN A 364 30.75 -7.74 2.85
N ASP A 365 31.88 -8.40 2.65
CA ASP A 365 32.94 -7.96 1.73
C ASP A 365 32.53 -8.25 0.29
N GLN A 366 31.99 -9.45 0.02
CA GLN A 366 31.40 -9.81 -1.28
C GLN A 366 30.26 -8.87 -1.68
N ALA A 367 29.37 -8.54 -0.73
CA ALA A 367 28.28 -7.61 -0.98
C ALA A 367 28.79 -6.19 -1.25
N TYR A 368 29.86 -5.76 -0.57
CA TYR A 368 30.50 -4.46 -0.79
C TYR A 368 31.18 -4.37 -2.17
N GLU A 369 31.91 -5.40 -2.58
CA GLU A 369 32.53 -5.48 -3.91
C GLU A 369 31.47 -5.46 -5.02
N LEU A 370 30.39 -6.25 -4.86
CA LEU A 370 29.27 -6.29 -5.79
C LEU A 370 28.57 -4.91 -5.91
N PHE A 371 28.39 -4.24 -4.79
CA PHE A 371 27.78 -2.91 -4.71
C PHE A 371 28.63 -1.84 -5.41
N ASN A 372 29.96 -1.87 -5.21
CA ASN A 372 30.87 -0.96 -5.90
C ASN A 372 30.89 -1.23 -7.39
N LYS A 373 31.02 -2.48 -7.82
CA LYS A 373 30.96 -2.89 -9.23
C LYS A 373 29.68 -2.40 -9.92
N TYR A 374 28.55 -2.52 -9.23
CA TYR A 374 27.28 -1.98 -9.70
C TYR A 374 27.34 -0.46 -9.88
N HIS A 375 27.81 0.28 -8.88
CA HIS A 375 27.85 1.73 -8.91
C HIS A 375 28.82 2.30 -9.95
N ASP A 376 29.92 1.59 -10.22
CA ASP A 376 30.88 1.98 -11.26
C ASP A 376 30.27 1.85 -12.66
N LYS A 377 29.41 0.87 -12.88
CA LYS A 377 28.76 0.60 -14.18
C LYS A 377 27.42 1.31 -14.36
N VAL A 378 26.72 1.60 -13.26
CA VAL A 378 25.40 2.25 -13.25
C VAL A 378 25.42 3.49 -12.33
N PRO A 379 26.31 4.47 -12.60
CA PRO A 379 26.58 5.58 -11.68
C PRO A 379 25.38 6.49 -11.45
N PHE A 380 24.45 6.60 -12.41
CA PHE A 380 23.30 7.50 -12.33
C PHE A 380 22.35 7.18 -11.16
N VAL A 381 22.27 5.92 -10.71
CA VAL A 381 21.41 5.53 -9.58
C VAL A 381 21.91 6.14 -8.28
N LYS A 382 23.24 6.00 -8.01
CA LYS A 382 23.90 6.59 -6.84
C LYS A 382 23.87 8.11 -6.88
N GLU A 383 24.15 8.68 -8.04
CA GLU A 383 24.16 10.14 -8.24
C GLU A 383 22.75 10.72 -8.06
N MET A 384 21.72 10.05 -8.58
CA MET A 384 20.34 10.46 -8.38
C MET A 384 19.94 10.41 -6.91
N SER A 385 20.32 9.34 -6.19
CA SER A 385 20.11 9.22 -4.75
C SER A 385 20.76 10.37 -3.97
N ARG A 386 22.02 10.70 -4.29
CA ARG A 386 22.74 11.81 -3.69
C ARG A 386 22.06 13.16 -3.96
N GLN A 387 21.69 13.44 -5.21
CA GLN A 387 21.05 14.71 -5.59
C GLN A 387 19.68 14.88 -4.90
N VAL A 388 18.84 13.84 -4.90
CA VAL A 388 17.51 13.91 -4.27
C VAL A 388 17.63 14.03 -2.75
N SER A 389 18.60 13.34 -2.11
CA SER A 389 18.88 13.49 -0.69
C SER A 389 19.35 14.91 -0.35
N ASN A 390 20.20 15.53 -1.18
CA ASN A 390 20.63 16.92 -1.01
C ASN A 390 19.46 17.90 -1.13
N VAL A 391 18.55 17.68 -2.10
CA VAL A 391 17.33 18.50 -2.22
C VAL A 391 16.45 18.35 -0.98
N ALA A 392 16.26 17.13 -0.48
CA ALA A 392 15.49 16.87 0.74
C ALA A 392 16.13 17.54 1.96
N SER A 393 17.45 17.48 2.07
CA SER A 393 18.21 18.11 3.17
C SER A 393 18.13 19.63 3.14
N SER A 394 18.26 20.26 1.96
CA SER A 394 18.27 21.71 1.82
C SER A 394 16.85 22.31 1.87
N ARG A 395 15.91 21.79 1.08
CA ARG A 395 14.54 22.33 0.98
C ARG A 395 13.62 21.83 2.08
N GLY A 396 13.91 20.66 2.67
CA GLY A 396 13.03 19.97 3.61
C GLY A 396 11.92 19.15 2.96
N TYR A 397 11.84 19.08 1.65
CA TYR A 397 10.88 18.26 0.92
C TYR A 397 11.36 17.93 -0.50
N ILE A 398 10.74 16.90 -1.08
CA ILE A 398 10.78 16.61 -2.52
C ILE A 398 9.37 16.72 -3.10
N LYS A 399 9.24 16.91 -4.42
CA LYS A 399 7.96 16.87 -5.15
C LYS A 399 7.97 15.69 -6.12
N THR A 400 6.87 14.92 -6.14
CA THR A 400 6.62 13.85 -7.11
C THR A 400 6.20 14.42 -8.48
N LEU A 401 5.90 13.55 -9.42
CA LEU A 401 5.53 13.89 -10.80
C LEU A 401 4.35 14.85 -10.89
N LEU A 402 3.30 14.65 -10.09
CA LEU A 402 2.11 15.52 -10.06
C LEU A 402 2.16 16.58 -8.95
N GLY A 403 3.32 16.78 -8.31
CA GLY A 403 3.52 17.86 -7.34
C GLY A 403 3.21 17.50 -5.88
N ARG A 404 2.94 16.23 -5.58
CA ARG A 404 2.81 15.75 -4.19
C ARG A 404 4.11 16.00 -3.45
N LYS A 405 4.03 16.60 -2.26
CA LYS A 405 5.20 16.81 -1.40
C LYS A 405 5.43 15.61 -0.48
N ARG A 406 6.69 15.23 -0.30
CA ARG A 406 7.16 14.41 0.80
C ARG A 406 8.13 15.24 1.63
N ARG A 407 7.79 15.50 2.89
CA ARG A 407 8.51 16.40 3.79
C ARG A 407 9.44 15.63 4.71
N PHE A 408 10.58 16.26 5.04
CA PHE A 408 11.63 15.78 5.94
C PHE A 408 11.81 16.82 7.05
N ASP A 409 10.88 16.86 8.00
CA ASP A 409 10.75 17.85 9.06
C ASP A 409 11.28 17.39 10.42
N LYS A 410 11.85 16.18 10.47
CA LYS A 410 12.54 15.66 11.65
C LYS A 410 14.03 15.96 11.56
N TRP A 411 14.65 16.14 12.74
CA TRP A 411 16.05 16.51 12.88
C TRP A 411 16.76 15.58 13.86
N GLU A 412 18.01 15.28 13.57
CA GLU A 412 18.91 14.43 14.35
C GLU A 412 20.31 15.04 14.40
N PRO A 413 21.17 14.67 15.36
CA PRO A 413 22.58 15.11 15.37
C PRO A 413 23.30 14.70 14.09
N ARG A 414 24.19 15.59 13.59
CA ARG A 414 24.93 15.36 12.34
C ARG A 414 25.86 14.16 12.43
N ASP A 415 26.59 14.06 13.54
CA ASP A 415 27.70 13.13 13.70
C ASP A 415 27.35 11.86 14.49
N SER A 416 26.07 11.64 14.80
CA SER A 416 25.61 10.43 15.49
C SER A 416 24.72 9.57 14.59
N TRP A 417 24.76 8.26 14.84
CA TRP A 417 23.94 7.27 14.15
C TRP A 417 22.97 6.61 15.14
N GLY A 418 21.70 6.49 14.71
CA GLY A 418 20.71 5.77 15.50
C GLY A 418 20.02 6.59 16.58
N GLU A 419 20.34 7.87 16.70
CA GLU A 419 19.64 8.78 17.57
C GLU A 419 18.20 9.04 17.10
N ARG A 420 17.31 9.28 18.06
CA ARG A 420 15.91 9.56 17.76
C ARG A 420 15.77 10.93 17.10
N ALA A 421 15.05 10.97 15.98
CA ALA A 421 14.76 12.22 15.28
C ALA A 421 13.51 12.91 15.86
N TYR A 422 13.58 14.24 16.04
CA TYR A 422 12.56 15.09 16.64
C TYR A 422 12.15 16.24 15.71
N SER A 423 11.10 16.98 16.04
CA SER A 423 10.87 18.30 15.42
C SER A 423 12.06 19.23 15.72
N LEU A 424 12.23 20.28 14.92
CA LEU A 424 13.41 21.17 15.08
C LEU A 424 13.53 21.74 16.51
N SER A 425 12.42 22.22 17.08
CA SER A 425 12.41 22.77 18.45
C SER A 425 12.73 21.73 19.52
N GLU A 426 12.17 20.53 19.39
CA GLU A 426 12.48 19.43 20.30
C GLU A 426 13.92 18.95 20.14
N ALA A 427 14.42 18.89 18.90
CA ALA A 427 15.80 18.48 18.63
C ALA A 427 16.82 19.43 19.24
N HIS A 428 16.58 20.76 19.18
CA HIS A 428 17.42 21.74 19.88
C HIS A 428 17.39 21.56 21.41
N ALA A 429 16.25 21.18 21.96
CA ALA A 429 16.12 20.93 23.40
C ALA A 429 16.82 19.61 23.82
N GLN A 430 16.74 18.56 23.00
CA GLN A 430 17.36 17.26 23.28
C GLN A 430 18.86 17.24 23.01
N TYR A 431 19.31 18.01 22.00
CA TYR A 431 20.69 18.04 21.52
C TYR A 431 21.27 19.47 21.52
N PRO A 432 21.32 20.17 22.66
CA PRO A 432 21.57 21.61 22.72
C PRO A 432 22.96 22.05 22.26
N LYS A 433 23.93 21.12 22.16
CA LYS A 433 25.33 21.41 21.79
C LYS A 433 25.75 20.73 20.48
N GLN A 434 24.82 20.08 19.79
CA GLN A 434 25.14 19.30 18.59
C GLN A 434 24.64 20.02 17.33
N GLU A 435 25.43 19.93 16.26
CA GLU A 435 24.96 20.36 14.95
C GLU A 435 23.87 19.41 14.45
N LEU A 436 22.76 19.97 14.01
CA LEU A 436 21.59 19.20 13.56
C LEU A 436 21.54 19.07 12.04
N LYS A 437 21.14 17.91 11.55
CA LYS A 437 20.77 17.65 10.15
C LYS A 437 19.33 17.13 10.06
N ARG A 438 18.70 17.29 8.88
CA ARG A 438 17.41 16.66 8.62
C ARG A 438 17.56 15.15 8.59
N ALA A 439 16.69 14.48 9.32
CA ALA A 439 16.64 13.03 9.42
C ALA A 439 15.97 12.39 8.19
N TYR A 440 16.29 11.12 7.96
CA TYR A 440 15.66 10.25 6.95
C TYR A 440 15.83 10.70 5.49
N THR A 441 16.65 11.69 5.19
CA THR A 441 16.80 12.20 3.81
C THR A 441 17.39 11.17 2.83
N HIS A 442 18.04 10.12 3.34
CA HIS A 442 18.47 8.98 2.54
C HIS A 442 17.30 8.19 1.90
N THR A 443 16.07 8.32 2.42
CA THR A 443 14.87 7.70 1.85
C THR A 443 14.21 8.55 0.76
N ALA A 444 14.76 9.71 0.44
CA ALA A 444 14.13 10.67 -0.46
C ALA A 444 13.99 10.16 -1.90
N LEU A 445 14.96 9.39 -2.41
CA LEU A 445 14.86 8.78 -3.74
C LEU A 445 13.70 7.78 -3.80
N ASN A 446 13.56 6.92 -2.78
CA ASN A 446 12.44 6.01 -2.67
C ASN A 446 11.10 6.75 -2.70
N ALA A 447 10.97 7.80 -1.87
CA ALA A 447 9.76 8.60 -1.81
C ALA A 447 9.42 9.29 -3.14
N LEU A 448 10.43 9.76 -3.88
CA LEU A 448 10.25 10.34 -5.21
C LEU A 448 9.73 9.30 -6.20
N ILE A 449 10.36 8.14 -6.27
CA ILE A 449 10.03 7.08 -7.24
C ILE A 449 8.65 6.48 -6.91
N GLN A 450 8.43 6.01 -5.69
CA GLN A 450 7.16 5.42 -5.28
C GLN A 450 6.00 6.40 -5.37
N GLY A 451 6.22 7.66 -4.94
CA GLY A 451 5.18 8.67 -5.02
C GLY A 451 4.81 9.02 -6.46
N SER A 452 5.80 9.12 -7.35
CA SER A 452 5.55 9.35 -8.77
C SER A 452 4.88 8.15 -9.44
N SER A 453 5.23 6.92 -9.05
CA SER A 453 4.55 5.70 -9.50
C SER A 453 3.08 5.67 -9.06
N ALA A 454 2.80 6.03 -7.81
CA ALA A 454 1.43 6.17 -7.32
C ALA A 454 0.64 7.26 -8.08
N ASP A 455 1.28 8.40 -8.38
CA ASP A 455 0.68 9.46 -9.18
C ASP A 455 0.30 8.98 -10.59
N ILE A 456 1.13 8.16 -11.24
CA ILE A 456 0.86 7.57 -12.56
C ILE A 456 -0.39 6.68 -12.50
N THR A 457 -0.43 5.71 -11.59
CA THR A 457 -1.56 4.79 -11.44
C THR A 457 -2.86 5.54 -11.15
N LYS A 458 -2.83 6.52 -10.25
CA LYS A 458 -3.97 7.39 -9.96
C LYS A 458 -4.39 8.24 -11.17
N ALA A 459 -3.44 8.76 -11.94
CA ALA A 459 -3.73 9.54 -13.15
C ALA A 459 -4.42 8.70 -14.21
N ALA A 460 -4.01 7.45 -14.39
CA ALA A 460 -4.70 6.51 -15.27
C ALA A 460 -6.14 6.30 -14.82
N MET A 461 -6.38 6.00 -13.56
CA MET A 461 -7.72 5.78 -13.00
C MET A 461 -8.64 7.00 -13.22
N VAL A 462 -8.15 8.20 -12.91
CA VAL A 462 -8.92 9.44 -13.10
C VAL A 462 -9.27 9.65 -14.58
N LYS A 463 -8.29 9.53 -15.49
CA LYS A 463 -8.49 9.75 -16.92
C LYS A 463 -9.40 8.70 -17.57
N ILE A 464 -9.32 7.43 -17.16
CA ILE A 464 -10.23 6.36 -17.60
C ILE A 464 -11.66 6.68 -17.17
N TYR A 465 -11.86 7.14 -15.94
CA TYR A 465 -13.17 7.53 -15.44
C TYR A 465 -13.73 8.76 -16.17
N GLU A 466 -12.93 9.81 -16.34
CA GLU A 466 -13.32 11.04 -17.04
C GLU A 466 -13.64 10.79 -18.53
N ALA A 467 -12.96 9.83 -19.16
CA ALA A 467 -13.27 9.38 -20.52
C ALA A 467 -14.59 8.58 -20.63
N GLY A 468 -15.21 8.23 -19.50
CA GLY A 468 -16.44 7.47 -19.46
C GLY A 468 -16.31 5.97 -19.65
N LEU A 469 -15.10 5.47 -19.71
CA LEU A 469 -14.84 4.06 -19.98
C LEU A 469 -15.31 3.14 -18.85
N LEU A 470 -15.34 3.64 -17.60
CA LEU A 470 -15.84 2.85 -16.46
C LEU A 470 -17.37 2.65 -16.45
N ASP A 471 -18.11 3.23 -17.38
CA ASP A 471 -19.51 2.89 -17.58
C ASP A 471 -19.68 1.61 -18.42
N GLU A 472 -18.66 1.28 -19.22
CA GLU A 472 -18.64 0.16 -20.15
C GLU A 472 -17.87 -1.05 -19.64
N ILE A 473 -16.79 -0.81 -18.85
CA ILE A 473 -15.95 -1.82 -18.22
C ILE A 473 -15.85 -1.53 -16.72
N ASP A 474 -15.71 -2.55 -15.91
CA ASP A 474 -15.65 -2.39 -14.46
C ASP A 474 -14.20 -2.45 -13.94
N LEU A 475 -13.69 -1.36 -13.38
CA LEU A 475 -12.46 -1.37 -12.60
C LEU A 475 -12.76 -1.95 -11.21
N LYS A 476 -12.18 -3.11 -10.91
CA LYS A 476 -12.43 -3.88 -9.69
C LYS A 476 -11.45 -3.59 -8.57
N LEU A 477 -10.16 -3.65 -8.87
CA LEU A 477 -9.09 -3.52 -7.89
C LEU A 477 -7.97 -2.62 -8.42
N THR A 478 -7.19 -2.07 -7.48
CA THR A 478 -5.86 -1.54 -7.73
C THR A 478 -4.90 -2.16 -6.73
N VAL A 479 -3.87 -2.83 -7.20
CA VAL A 479 -2.88 -3.53 -6.39
C VAL A 479 -1.49 -3.05 -6.80
N HIS A 480 -0.89 -2.16 -6.00
CA HIS A 480 0.38 -1.50 -6.32
C HIS A 480 0.33 -0.69 -7.62
N ASP A 481 0.90 -1.22 -8.69
CA ASP A 481 0.99 -0.69 -10.05
C ASP A 481 0.05 -1.41 -11.04
N GLU A 482 -0.80 -2.30 -10.53
CA GLU A 482 -1.78 -3.11 -11.26
C GLU A 482 -3.19 -2.53 -11.16
N LEU A 483 -3.93 -2.56 -12.26
CA LEU A 483 -5.38 -2.28 -12.33
C LEU A 483 -6.09 -3.54 -12.84
N ASP A 484 -7.03 -4.03 -12.03
CA ASP A 484 -7.84 -5.20 -12.36
C ASP A 484 -9.22 -4.81 -12.84
N PHE A 485 -9.62 -5.36 -13.97
CA PHE A 485 -10.90 -5.07 -14.61
C PHE A 485 -11.75 -6.34 -14.78
N SER A 486 -13.06 -6.13 -14.86
CA SER A 486 -13.99 -7.09 -15.43
C SER A 486 -14.44 -6.55 -16.79
N VAL A 487 -14.14 -7.29 -17.86
CA VAL A 487 -14.31 -6.84 -19.24
C VAL A 487 -15.14 -7.86 -20.02
N GLU A 488 -16.29 -7.43 -20.54
CA GLU A 488 -17.05 -8.20 -21.50
C GLU A 488 -16.30 -8.26 -22.83
N PRO A 489 -16.18 -9.43 -23.50
CA PRO A 489 -15.45 -9.55 -24.79
C PRO A 489 -15.89 -8.54 -25.86
N LEU A 490 -17.18 -8.19 -25.90
CA LEU A 490 -17.73 -7.19 -26.81
C LEU A 490 -17.25 -5.76 -26.51
N LYS A 491 -16.75 -5.50 -25.31
CA LYS A 491 -16.21 -4.21 -24.85
C LYS A 491 -14.69 -4.10 -24.94
N GLN A 492 -14.02 -5.00 -25.66
CA GLN A 492 -12.57 -5.01 -25.81
C GLN A 492 -12.03 -3.64 -26.27
N LYS A 493 -12.74 -2.93 -27.15
CA LYS A 493 -12.33 -1.59 -27.62
C LYS A 493 -12.24 -0.58 -26.47
N CYS A 494 -13.19 -0.58 -25.53
CA CYS A 494 -13.15 0.31 -24.36
C CYS A 494 -11.95 -0.03 -23.43
N PHE A 495 -11.64 -1.31 -23.31
CA PHE A 495 -10.46 -1.74 -22.58
C PHE A 495 -9.16 -1.31 -23.28
N ASP A 496 -9.06 -1.44 -24.60
CA ASP A 496 -7.89 -1.00 -25.38
C ASP A 496 -7.68 0.53 -25.28
N GLU A 497 -8.75 1.32 -25.26
CA GLU A 497 -8.70 2.75 -24.98
C GLU A 497 -8.19 3.04 -23.57
N SER A 498 -8.63 2.25 -22.57
CA SER A 498 -8.13 2.34 -21.19
C SER A 498 -6.64 2.02 -21.09
N LEU A 499 -6.16 0.99 -21.80
CA LEU A 499 -4.73 0.68 -21.91
C LEU A 499 -3.94 1.82 -22.54
N GLN A 500 -4.49 2.46 -23.58
CA GLN A 500 -3.83 3.60 -24.20
C GLN A 500 -3.75 4.78 -23.22
N ILE A 501 -4.80 5.03 -22.43
CA ILE A 501 -4.76 6.03 -21.36
C ILE A 501 -3.70 5.67 -20.32
N MET A 502 -3.61 4.42 -19.87
CA MET A 502 -2.57 3.99 -18.94
C MET A 502 -1.17 4.30 -19.46
N LYS A 503 -0.92 4.06 -20.74
CA LYS A 503 0.39 4.32 -21.37
C LYS A 503 0.72 5.80 -21.54
N THR A 504 -0.29 6.68 -21.60
CA THR A 504 -0.13 8.11 -21.94
C THR A 504 -0.67 9.07 -20.87
N CYS A 505 -1.07 8.57 -19.69
CA CYS A 505 -1.68 9.39 -18.65
C CYS A 505 -0.78 10.50 -18.09
N VAL A 506 0.52 10.39 -18.24
CA VAL A 506 1.52 11.38 -17.84
C VAL A 506 2.59 11.53 -18.92
N ASP A 507 3.24 12.71 -18.96
CA ASP A 507 4.36 12.95 -19.89
C ASP A 507 5.68 12.49 -19.25
N LEU A 508 6.24 11.39 -19.76
CA LEU A 508 7.55 10.88 -19.39
C LEU A 508 8.52 10.88 -20.57
N LYS A 509 9.81 10.98 -20.27
CA LYS A 509 10.88 10.81 -21.27
C LYS A 509 11.13 9.34 -21.65
N VAL A 510 10.50 8.43 -20.91
CA VAL A 510 10.56 6.97 -21.09
C VAL A 510 9.14 6.47 -21.28
N PRO A 511 8.83 5.66 -22.31
CA PRO A 511 7.49 5.17 -22.54
C PRO A 511 7.01 4.28 -21.38
N LEU A 512 5.77 4.44 -20.98
CA LEU A 512 5.12 3.47 -20.08
C LEU A 512 4.71 2.23 -20.88
N LYS A 513 4.95 1.05 -20.32
CA LYS A 513 4.49 -0.22 -20.85
C LYS A 513 3.51 -0.84 -19.86
N VAL A 514 2.44 -1.40 -20.38
CA VAL A 514 1.43 -2.13 -19.62
C VAL A 514 1.39 -3.56 -20.15
N ASP A 515 1.65 -4.51 -19.28
CA ASP A 515 1.46 -5.93 -19.56
C ASP A 515 0.02 -6.32 -19.19
N VAL A 516 -0.59 -7.20 -19.99
CA VAL A 516 -2.00 -7.59 -19.82
C VAL A 516 -2.08 -9.10 -19.70
N GLU A 517 -2.74 -9.55 -18.66
CA GLU A 517 -3.05 -10.95 -18.40
C GLU A 517 -4.56 -11.11 -18.28
N LYS A 518 -5.12 -12.22 -18.76
CA LYS A 518 -6.55 -12.48 -18.76
C LYS A 518 -6.86 -13.84 -18.19
N GLY A 519 -8.05 -13.98 -17.59
CA GLY A 519 -8.47 -15.26 -17.06
C GLY A 519 -9.95 -15.30 -16.67
N LEU A 520 -10.44 -16.49 -16.32
CA LEU A 520 -11.81 -16.68 -15.84
C LEU A 520 -12.03 -16.14 -14.40
N ASN A 521 -10.95 -15.87 -13.70
CA ASN A 521 -10.94 -15.31 -12.34
C ASN A 521 -9.53 -14.76 -12.04
N TRP A 522 -9.37 -14.04 -10.94
CA TRP A 522 -8.10 -13.44 -10.56
C TRP A 522 -6.97 -14.45 -10.30
N GLY A 523 -7.28 -15.72 -10.01
CA GLY A 523 -6.27 -16.76 -9.77
C GLY A 523 -5.82 -17.51 -11.03
N SER A 524 -6.50 -17.30 -12.16
CA SER A 524 -6.22 -17.97 -13.44
C SER A 524 -5.72 -17.02 -14.54
N ILE A 525 -5.26 -15.82 -14.15
CA ILE A 525 -4.63 -14.87 -15.08
C ILE A 525 -3.26 -15.40 -15.52
N GLU A 526 -3.00 -15.33 -16.83
CA GLU A 526 -1.76 -15.72 -17.51
C GLU A 526 -1.33 -14.63 -18.52
#